data_87075971e29b9982b293222342773e8e
#
_entry.id   87075971e29b9982b293222342773e8e
#
_cell.length_a   1.000
_cell.length_b   1.000
_cell.length_c   1.000
_cell.angle_alpha   90.00
_cell.angle_beta   90.00
_cell.angle_gamma   90.00
#
_symmetry.space_group_name_H-M   'P 1'
#
loop_
_entity.id
_entity.type
_entity.pdbx_description
1 polymer ?
#
loop_
_entity_poly.entity_id
_entity_poly.type
_entity_poly.pdbx_seq_one_letter_code
_entity_poly.pdbx_strand_id
1 'polypeptide(L)'
;RLVDLSQVLAQSGIAAEQVPIIKDRYVVHHSNLGGCTFIYLADDDLPRLDEAVAVLRETAGVEDVYTRDEASAKLRLHHERIGDIVATGAPEVVFGPSDLPGPLTEGGVPPRLRSHASAHEQRVPLIGYNGDFDGFEFSENRDMGRYVFERVLAG
;
A
#
# COMPACT_ATOMS: atom_id res chain seq x y z
N ARG A 1 8.75 -0.81 12.17
CA ARG A 1 8.98 -2.25 12.10
C ARG A 1 8.91 -2.71 10.64
N LEU A 2 9.90 -3.47 10.15
CA LEU A 2 9.85 -4.14 8.85
C LEU A 2 9.13 -5.49 8.98
N VAL A 3 8.24 -5.78 8.03
CA VAL A 3 7.53 -7.06 7.93
C VAL A 3 7.66 -7.60 6.51
N ASP A 4 8.16 -8.82 6.38
CA ASP A 4 8.27 -9.56 5.14
C ASP A 4 7.15 -10.61 5.06
N LEU A 5 6.11 -10.27 4.33
CA LEU A 5 4.92 -11.12 4.21
C LEU A 5 5.14 -12.34 3.31
N SER A 6 6.10 -12.27 2.37
CA SER A 6 6.50 -13.47 1.61
C SER A 6 7.11 -14.53 2.52
N GLN A 7 7.96 -14.12 3.46
CA GLN A 7 8.51 -15.05 4.46
C GLN A 7 7.45 -15.59 5.41
N VAL A 8 6.51 -14.74 5.83
CA VAL A 8 5.39 -15.18 6.69
C VAL A 8 4.59 -16.27 6.00
N LEU A 9 4.21 -16.06 4.74
CA LEU A 9 3.47 -17.07 3.96
C LEU A 9 4.29 -18.34 3.71
N ALA A 10 5.59 -18.20 3.43
CA ALA A 10 6.49 -19.34 3.23
C ALA A 10 6.58 -20.26 4.47
N GLN A 11 6.48 -19.71 5.69
CA GLN A 11 6.42 -20.49 6.93
C GLN A 11 5.16 -21.37 7.02
N SER A 12 4.09 -21.00 6.32
CA SER A 12 2.86 -21.78 6.17
C SER A 12 2.86 -22.64 4.89
N GLY A 13 4.01 -22.72 4.20
CA GLY A 13 4.15 -23.47 2.95
C GLY A 13 3.38 -22.87 1.78
N ILE A 14 3.15 -21.55 1.79
CA ILE A 14 2.48 -20.80 0.70
C ILE A 14 3.54 -19.96 -0.01
N ALA A 15 3.72 -20.21 -1.30
CA ALA A 15 4.66 -19.45 -2.11
C ALA A 15 4.01 -18.16 -2.63
N ALA A 16 4.65 -17.03 -2.36
CA ALA A 16 4.14 -15.73 -2.77
C ALA A 16 5.26 -14.71 -2.98
N GLU A 17 5.04 -13.78 -3.90
CA GLU A 17 5.87 -12.58 -4.08
C GLU A 17 5.19 -11.37 -3.42
N GLN A 18 5.92 -10.70 -2.55
CA GLN A 18 5.52 -9.41 -1.98
C GLN A 18 6.10 -8.28 -2.81
N VAL A 19 5.24 -7.40 -3.29
CA VAL A 19 5.62 -6.19 -4.03
C VAL A 19 5.17 -4.97 -3.23
N PRO A 20 6.08 -4.28 -2.52
CA PRO A 20 5.77 -3.02 -1.86
C PRO A 20 5.29 -1.99 -2.88
N ILE A 21 4.33 -1.16 -2.49
CA ILE A 21 3.71 -0.19 -3.40
C ILE A 21 4.72 0.84 -3.93
N ILE A 22 5.82 1.06 -3.20
CA ILE A 22 6.92 1.90 -3.62
C ILE A 22 8.07 0.99 -4.04
N LYS A 23 8.10 0.62 -5.31
CA LYS A 23 9.19 -0.14 -5.92
C LYS A 23 9.76 0.67 -7.07
N ASP A 24 10.83 1.41 -6.81
CA ASP A 24 11.56 2.13 -7.84
C ASP A 24 12.81 1.35 -8.24
N ARG A 25 12.96 1.10 -9.53
CA ARG A 25 14.09 0.38 -10.09
C ARG A 25 15.38 1.22 -10.12
N TYR A 26 15.24 2.52 -10.22
CA TYR A 26 16.34 3.44 -10.47
C TYR A 26 16.74 4.23 -9.23
N VAL A 27 15.82 4.46 -8.33
CA VAL A 27 16.03 5.21 -7.10
C VAL A 27 15.64 4.34 -5.92
N VAL A 28 16.61 3.90 -5.15
CA VAL A 28 16.35 3.21 -3.88
C VAL A 28 15.93 4.27 -2.87
N HIS A 29 14.66 4.65 -2.94
CA HIS A 29 14.04 5.57 -2.02
C HIS A 29 13.35 4.78 -0.91
N HIS A 30 13.64 5.08 0.34
CA HIS A 30 13.11 4.34 1.48
C HIS A 30 13.31 2.82 1.38
N SER A 31 14.36 2.37 0.69
CA SER A 31 14.66 0.94 0.47
C SER A 31 13.51 0.16 -0.17
N ASN A 32 12.66 0.84 -0.96
CA ASN A 32 11.45 0.27 -1.55
C ASN A 32 10.48 -0.31 -0.52
N LEU A 33 10.36 0.32 0.64
CA LEU A 33 9.45 -0.06 1.71
C LEU A 33 8.17 0.78 1.64
N GLY A 34 7.04 0.17 1.92
CA GLY A 34 5.74 0.85 1.91
C GLY A 34 4.84 0.44 3.07
N GLY A 35 3.90 1.31 3.45
CA GLY A 35 2.82 1.01 4.40
C GLY A 35 1.71 0.15 3.81
N CYS A 36 1.78 -0.14 2.51
CA CYS A 36 0.90 -1.05 1.79
C CYS A 36 1.74 -1.93 0.87
N THR A 37 1.27 -3.13 0.59
CA THR A 37 1.94 -4.07 -0.31
C THR A 37 0.94 -4.91 -1.09
N PHE A 38 1.33 -5.28 -2.31
CA PHE A 38 0.64 -6.26 -3.11
C PHE A 38 1.31 -7.61 -2.94
N ILE A 39 0.52 -8.67 -2.88
CA ILE A 39 0.99 -10.03 -2.73
C ILE A 39 0.43 -10.84 -3.90
N TYR A 40 1.31 -11.50 -4.60
CA TYR A 40 1.01 -12.38 -5.72
C TYR A 40 1.31 -13.80 -5.29
N LEU A 41 0.29 -14.66 -5.23
CA LEU A 41 0.48 -16.07 -4.93
C LEU A 41 1.07 -16.80 -6.15
N ALA A 42 1.85 -17.83 -5.90
CA ALA A 42 2.24 -18.75 -6.97
C ALA A 42 0.99 -19.45 -7.53
N ASP A 43 1.01 -19.81 -8.83
CA ASP A 43 -0.15 -20.41 -9.50
C ASP A 43 -0.70 -21.64 -8.77
N ASP A 44 0.19 -22.47 -8.23
CA ASP A 44 -0.18 -23.69 -7.48
C ASP A 44 -0.81 -23.36 -6.11
N ASP A 45 -0.56 -22.18 -5.57
CA ASP A 45 -1.07 -21.73 -4.28
C ASP A 45 -2.30 -20.80 -4.39
N LEU A 46 -2.71 -20.41 -5.60
CA LEU A 46 -3.95 -19.63 -5.81
C LEU A 46 -5.18 -20.25 -5.16
N PRO A 47 -5.39 -21.59 -5.17
CA PRO A 47 -6.52 -22.21 -4.46
C PRO A 47 -6.48 -22.03 -2.95
N ARG A 48 -5.34 -21.62 -2.37
CA ARG A 48 -5.14 -21.37 -0.95
C ARG A 48 -5.29 -19.90 -0.55
N LEU A 49 -5.93 -19.08 -1.40
CA LEU A 49 -6.10 -17.65 -1.17
C LEU A 49 -6.70 -17.35 0.21
N ASP A 50 -7.75 -18.06 0.62
CA ASP A 50 -8.41 -17.84 1.91
C ASP A 50 -7.49 -18.16 3.09
N GLU A 51 -6.67 -19.22 2.95
CA GLU A 51 -5.66 -19.57 3.95
C GLU A 51 -4.57 -18.49 4.04
N ALA A 52 -4.07 -18.01 2.90
CA ALA A 52 -3.11 -16.93 2.86
C ALA A 52 -3.66 -15.66 3.54
N VAL A 53 -4.90 -15.27 3.24
CA VAL A 53 -5.59 -14.15 3.87
C VAL A 53 -5.67 -14.33 5.38
N ALA A 54 -6.03 -15.52 5.86
CA ALA A 54 -6.11 -15.82 7.29
C ALA A 54 -4.74 -15.69 7.98
N VAL A 55 -3.68 -16.25 7.40
CA VAL A 55 -2.30 -16.15 7.91
C VAL A 55 -1.87 -14.68 8.01
N LEU A 56 -2.16 -13.88 6.99
CA LEU A 56 -1.78 -12.47 6.97
C LEU A 56 -2.55 -11.64 7.99
N ARG A 57 -3.82 -11.93 8.22
CA ARG A 57 -4.65 -11.25 9.24
C ARG A 57 -4.14 -11.48 10.66
N GLU A 58 -3.55 -12.63 10.93
CA GLU A 58 -2.96 -12.95 12.24
C GLU A 58 -1.53 -12.41 12.39
N THR A 59 -0.96 -11.85 11.32
CA THR A 59 0.41 -11.35 11.33
C THR A 59 0.51 -10.03 12.08
N ALA A 60 1.34 -10.01 13.12
CA ALA A 60 1.54 -8.82 13.92
C ALA A 60 2.05 -7.62 13.09
N GLY A 61 1.35 -6.51 13.16
CA GLY A 61 1.65 -5.28 12.43
C GLY A 61 0.93 -5.16 11.08
N VAL A 62 0.23 -6.18 10.61
CA VAL A 62 -0.76 -6.07 9.55
C VAL A 62 -2.04 -5.50 10.15
N GLU A 63 -2.63 -4.51 9.52
CA GLU A 63 -3.86 -3.85 9.98
C GLU A 63 -5.07 -4.34 9.21
N ASP A 64 -4.99 -4.28 7.88
CA ASP A 64 -6.05 -4.80 7.00
C ASP A 64 -5.46 -5.71 5.93
N VAL A 65 -6.25 -6.72 5.55
CA VAL A 65 -5.96 -7.63 4.44
C VAL A 65 -7.19 -7.75 3.58
N TYR A 66 -7.01 -7.45 2.31
CA TYR A 66 -8.05 -7.47 1.29
C TYR A 66 -7.70 -8.46 0.19
N THR A 67 -8.67 -9.24 -0.27
CA THR A 67 -8.56 -9.93 -1.55
C THR A 67 -8.51 -8.89 -2.68
N ARG A 68 -8.14 -9.30 -3.90
CA ARG A 68 -8.12 -8.44 -5.09
C ARG A 68 -9.46 -7.72 -5.30
N ASP A 69 -10.57 -8.44 -5.19
CA ASP A 69 -11.91 -7.89 -5.38
C ASP A 69 -12.24 -6.86 -4.30
N GLU A 70 -11.97 -7.18 -3.04
CA GLU A 70 -12.19 -6.28 -1.93
C GLU A 70 -11.33 -5.02 -2.03
N ALA A 71 -10.05 -5.17 -2.38
CA ALA A 71 -9.12 -4.05 -2.55
C ALA A 71 -9.55 -3.15 -3.72
N SER A 72 -9.94 -3.73 -4.83
CA SER A 72 -10.45 -2.98 -5.99
C SER A 72 -11.68 -2.15 -5.60
N ALA A 73 -12.62 -2.74 -4.89
CA ALA A 73 -13.84 -2.05 -4.46
C ALA A 73 -13.60 -0.98 -3.39
N LYS A 74 -12.84 -1.32 -2.33
CA LYS A 74 -12.66 -0.43 -1.17
C LYS A 74 -11.60 0.64 -1.40
N LEU A 75 -10.47 0.27 -2.02
CA LEU A 75 -9.34 1.17 -2.23
C LEU A 75 -9.37 1.82 -3.62
N ARG A 76 -10.35 1.46 -4.47
CA ARG A 76 -10.53 1.97 -5.83
C ARG A 76 -9.31 1.75 -6.71
N LEU A 77 -8.65 0.63 -6.53
CA LEU A 77 -7.51 0.22 -7.31
C LEU A 77 -7.96 -0.53 -8.57
N HIS A 78 -7.16 -0.43 -9.64
CA HIS A 78 -7.48 -1.13 -10.88
C HIS A 78 -7.29 -2.64 -10.70
N HIS A 79 -8.38 -3.39 -10.77
CA HIS A 79 -8.44 -4.83 -10.48
C HIS A 79 -7.35 -5.67 -11.15
N GLU A 80 -7.06 -5.42 -12.43
CA GLU A 80 -6.06 -6.18 -13.19
C GLU A 80 -4.60 -5.76 -12.92
N ARG A 81 -4.38 -4.75 -12.06
CA ARG A 81 -3.04 -4.18 -11.79
C ARG A 81 -2.60 -4.30 -10.33
N ILE A 82 -3.35 -5.03 -9.55
CA ILE A 82 -3.05 -5.29 -8.14
C ILE A 82 -2.84 -6.78 -7.89
N GLY A 83 -2.18 -7.12 -6.79
CA GLY A 83 -1.94 -8.52 -6.41
C GLY A 83 -3.21 -9.29 -6.09
N ASP A 84 -3.09 -10.56 -5.83
CA ASP A 84 -4.19 -11.42 -5.36
C ASP A 84 -4.68 -10.98 -3.99
N ILE A 85 -3.74 -10.44 -3.19
CA ILE A 85 -4.00 -9.87 -1.87
C ILE A 85 -3.35 -8.50 -1.78
N VAL A 86 -4.01 -7.58 -1.08
CA VAL A 86 -3.46 -6.28 -0.68
C VAL A 86 -3.46 -6.19 0.84
N ALA A 87 -2.31 -5.89 1.42
CA ALA A 87 -2.17 -5.72 2.87
C ALA A 87 -1.76 -4.29 3.22
N THR A 88 -2.35 -3.73 4.29
CA THR A 88 -1.95 -2.45 4.87
C THR A 88 -1.37 -2.66 6.26
N GLY A 89 -0.42 -1.83 6.62
CA GLY A 89 0.29 -1.90 7.89
C GLY A 89 -0.17 -0.87 8.90
N ALA A 90 -0.02 -1.23 10.16
CA ALA A 90 -0.15 -0.28 11.28
C ALA A 90 0.82 0.90 11.12
N PRO A 91 0.61 2.05 11.80
CA PRO A 91 1.38 3.29 11.59
C PRO A 91 2.90 3.14 11.65
N GLU A 92 3.39 2.16 12.41
CA GLU A 92 4.83 1.93 12.64
C GLU A 92 5.39 0.77 11.80
N VAL A 93 4.61 0.27 10.84
CA VAL A 93 4.98 -0.89 10.01
C VAL A 93 5.26 -0.45 8.59
N VAL A 94 6.27 -1.07 8.03
CA VAL A 94 6.58 -1.03 6.59
C VAL A 94 6.78 -2.45 6.09
N PHE A 95 6.32 -2.68 4.88
CA PHE A 95 6.47 -3.96 4.19
C PHE A 95 7.65 -3.93 3.25
N GLY A 96 8.35 -5.03 3.16
CA GLY A 96 9.46 -5.24 2.24
C GLY A 96 10.23 -6.51 2.56
N PRO A 97 11.17 -6.89 1.69
CA PRO A 97 11.97 -8.08 1.91
C PRO A 97 12.90 -7.90 3.13
N SER A 98 13.07 -8.97 3.87
CA SER A 98 13.91 -8.97 5.09
C SER A 98 15.42 -9.05 4.81
N ASP A 99 15.80 -9.37 3.58
CA ASP A 99 17.18 -9.49 3.11
C ASP A 99 17.73 -8.21 2.45
N LEU A 100 17.11 -7.06 2.69
CA LEU A 100 17.56 -5.79 2.15
C LEU A 100 19.00 -5.48 2.62
N PRO A 101 19.93 -5.19 1.67
CA PRO A 101 21.28 -4.80 2.04
C PRO A 101 21.31 -3.39 2.64
N GLY A 102 22.09 -3.19 3.70
CA GLY A 102 22.41 -1.86 4.21
C GLY A 102 21.95 -1.60 5.65
N PRO A 103 21.99 -0.36 6.11
CA PRO A 103 21.81 0.00 7.52
C PRO A 103 20.41 -0.32 8.09
N LEU A 104 19.47 -0.74 7.24
CA LEU A 104 18.14 -1.20 7.68
C LEU A 104 18.17 -2.59 8.30
N THR A 105 19.22 -3.39 8.02
CA THR A 105 19.36 -4.76 8.52
C THR A 105 20.28 -4.87 9.74
N GLU A 106 21.26 -3.98 9.89
CA GLU A 106 22.23 -4.03 10.99
C GLU A 106 21.76 -3.36 12.29
N GLY A 107 20.70 -2.58 12.26
CA GLY A 107 20.16 -1.84 13.41
C GLY A 107 18.65 -1.73 13.46
N GLY A 108 17.96 -2.44 12.59
CA GLY A 108 16.52 -2.29 12.41
C GLY A 108 16.15 -1.07 11.57
N VAL A 109 14.86 -0.88 11.32
CA VAL A 109 14.32 0.28 10.60
C VAL A 109 14.66 1.55 11.37
N PRO A 110 15.26 2.58 10.75
CA PRO A 110 15.61 3.81 11.45
C PRO A 110 14.37 4.40 12.15
N PRO A 111 14.50 4.92 13.39
CA PRO A 111 13.36 5.38 14.19
C PRO A 111 12.58 6.55 13.57
N ARG A 112 13.03 7.07 12.44
CA ARG A 112 12.39 8.17 11.69
C ARG A 112 12.16 7.85 10.22
N LEU A 113 12.14 6.58 9.84
CA LEU A 113 11.76 6.21 8.48
C LEU A 113 10.31 6.63 8.26
N ARG A 114 10.10 7.48 7.27
CA ARG A 114 8.76 7.81 6.76
C ARG A 114 8.54 7.02 5.50
N SER A 115 7.47 6.27 5.46
CA SER A 115 7.01 5.55 4.29
C SER A 115 5.70 6.14 3.79
N HIS A 116 5.14 5.55 2.74
CA HIS A 116 3.92 6.01 2.10
C HIS A 116 2.90 4.86 1.98
N ALA A 117 1.69 5.25 1.59
CA ALA A 117 0.61 4.34 1.22
C ALA A 117 -0.01 3.54 2.36
N SER A 118 0.11 4.01 3.60
CA SER A 118 -0.70 3.48 4.69
C SER A 118 -2.10 4.14 4.72
N ALA A 119 -3.07 3.48 5.36
CA ALA A 119 -4.39 4.07 5.60
C ALA A 119 -4.32 5.34 6.46
N HIS A 120 -3.25 5.49 7.25
CA HIS A 120 -3.01 6.63 8.15
C HIS A 120 -2.58 7.91 7.44
N GLU A 121 -2.25 7.86 6.16
CA GLU A 121 -1.80 9.00 5.35
C GLU A 121 -2.90 9.55 4.42
N GLN A 122 -4.12 9.07 4.55
CA GLN A 122 -5.23 9.45 3.66
C GLN A 122 -5.67 10.91 3.82
N ARG A 123 -5.48 11.49 5.01
CA ARG A 123 -5.84 12.87 5.27
C ARG A 123 -4.66 13.78 4.98
N VAL A 124 -4.78 14.55 3.91
CA VAL A 124 -3.77 15.53 3.49
C VAL A 124 -4.38 16.92 3.43
N PRO A 125 -3.60 18.00 3.68
CA PRO A 125 -4.07 19.35 3.49
C PRO A 125 -4.32 19.61 2.01
N LEU A 126 -5.44 20.29 1.71
CA LEU A 126 -5.74 20.84 0.40
C LEU A 126 -5.72 22.36 0.52
N ILE A 127 -4.88 23.02 -0.28
CA ILE A 127 -4.74 24.46 -0.29
C ILE A 127 -5.08 24.97 -1.69
N GLY A 128 -6.15 25.75 -1.79
CA GLY A 128 -6.53 26.49 -2.99
C GLY A 128 -6.18 27.97 -2.87
N TYR A 129 -5.69 28.58 -3.95
CA TYR A 129 -5.39 30.01 -4.00
C TYR A 129 -5.94 30.62 -5.28
N ASN A 130 -6.56 31.80 -5.16
CA ASN A 130 -7.06 32.59 -6.27
C ASN A 130 -8.07 31.87 -7.19
N GLY A 131 -8.94 31.04 -6.59
CA GLY A 131 -10.02 30.31 -7.26
C GLY A 131 -11.37 30.63 -6.61
N ASP A 132 -12.43 30.41 -7.36
CA ASP A 132 -13.80 30.42 -6.83
C ASP A 132 -14.15 29.01 -6.35
N PHE A 133 -14.05 28.80 -5.05
CA PHE A 133 -14.32 27.51 -4.41
C PHE A 133 -15.72 27.43 -3.79
N ASP A 134 -16.52 28.49 -3.88
CA ASP A 134 -17.84 28.53 -3.24
C ASP A 134 -18.75 27.45 -3.78
N GLY A 135 -19.31 26.67 -2.86
CA GLY A 135 -20.23 25.58 -3.18
C GLY A 135 -19.57 24.37 -3.87
N PHE A 136 -18.24 24.31 -3.96
CA PHE A 136 -17.54 23.14 -4.46
C PHE A 136 -16.97 22.30 -3.32
N GLU A 137 -17.40 21.03 -3.23
CA GLU A 137 -16.99 20.13 -2.18
C GLU A 137 -15.76 19.31 -2.61
N PHE A 138 -14.71 19.37 -1.81
CA PHE A 138 -13.49 18.59 -1.96
C PHE A 138 -13.44 17.53 -0.87
N SER A 139 -13.61 16.29 -1.24
CA SER A 139 -13.54 15.15 -0.33
C SER A 139 -12.39 14.20 -0.68
N GLU A 140 -11.95 14.21 -1.93
CA GLU A 140 -10.95 13.32 -2.46
C GLU A 140 -9.97 14.05 -3.39
N ASN A 141 -8.77 13.47 -3.57
CA ASN A 141 -7.76 14.05 -4.46
C ASN A 141 -8.26 14.28 -5.89
N ARG A 142 -9.11 13.39 -6.42
CA ARG A 142 -9.69 13.54 -7.77
C ARG A 142 -10.60 14.77 -7.91
N ASP A 143 -11.13 15.32 -6.82
CA ASP A 143 -11.99 16.49 -6.85
C ASP A 143 -11.25 17.74 -7.32
N MET A 144 -9.93 17.75 -7.19
CA MET A 144 -9.11 18.80 -7.81
C MET A 144 -9.22 18.79 -9.33
N GLY A 145 -9.14 17.59 -9.94
CA GLY A 145 -9.34 17.46 -11.38
C GLY A 145 -10.75 17.86 -11.80
N ARG A 146 -11.76 17.40 -11.05
CA ARG A 146 -13.16 17.78 -11.28
C ARG A 146 -13.36 19.29 -11.22
N TYR A 147 -12.81 19.96 -10.20
CA TYR A 147 -12.87 21.41 -10.06
C TYR A 147 -12.27 22.13 -11.28
N VAL A 148 -11.08 21.70 -11.73
CA VAL A 148 -10.44 22.31 -12.91
C VAL A 148 -11.32 22.17 -14.15
N PHE A 149 -11.89 20.99 -14.41
CA PHE A 149 -12.74 20.78 -15.56
C PHE A 149 -14.07 21.54 -15.48
N GLU A 150 -14.72 21.55 -14.32
CA GLU A 150 -16.06 22.11 -14.15
C GLU A 150 -16.06 23.64 -13.95
N ARG A 151 -15.01 24.21 -13.36
CA ARG A 151 -14.99 25.63 -12.96
C ARG A 151 -13.94 26.46 -13.67
N VAL A 152 -12.79 25.86 -14.02
CA VAL A 152 -11.71 26.64 -14.63
C VAL A 152 -11.73 26.55 -16.16
N LEU A 153 -12.01 25.38 -16.72
CA LEU A 153 -11.98 25.17 -18.17
C LEU A 153 -13.36 25.30 -18.83
N ALA A 154 -14.44 25.20 -18.07
CA ALA A 154 -15.81 25.34 -18.60
C ALA A 154 -16.30 26.80 -18.61
N GLY A 155 -15.59 27.76 -18.03
CA GLY A 155 -15.83 29.21 -18.07
C GLY A 155 -14.99 29.84 -19.17
#